data_63c9bdd5c857ac90363049867fec93e4
#
_entry.id   63c9bdd5c857ac90363049867fec93e4
#
_cell.length_a   1.000
_cell.length_b   1.000
_cell.length_c   1.000
_cell.angle_alpha   90.00
_cell.angle_beta   90.00
_cell.angle_gamma   90.00
#
_symmetry.space_group_name_H-M   'P 1'
#
loop_
_entity.id
_entity.type
_entity.pdbx_description
1 polymer ?
#
loop_
_entity_poly.entity_id
_entity_poly.type
_entity_poly.pdbx_seq_one_letter_code
_entity_poly.pdbx_strand_id
1 'polypeptide(L)'
;MNNQDKLKSIIVHYGYGPQLLKCVEELNECAAALMKHNSGRHSNHHEEIADALIMLEQMRLIFGPRNIDAMIEMKLDRTIQRIEDETQRHD
;
A
#
# COMPACT_ATOMS: atom_id res chain seq x y z
N MET A 1 -19.74 -2.79 12.68
CA MET A 1 -19.20 -2.87 11.31
C MET A 1 -17.70 -3.13 11.40
N ASN A 2 -17.22 -4.21 10.77
CA ASN A 2 -15.79 -4.50 10.75
C ASN A 2 -15.08 -3.61 9.71
N ASN A 3 -13.75 -3.67 9.67
CA ASN A 3 -12.96 -2.80 8.77
C ASN A 3 -13.29 -3.06 7.30
N GLN A 4 -13.49 -4.30 6.91
CA GLN A 4 -13.81 -4.63 5.53
C GLN A 4 -15.16 -4.01 5.10
N ASP A 5 -16.17 -4.08 5.99
CA ASP A 5 -17.45 -3.46 5.73
C ASP A 5 -17.35 -1.94 5.62
N LYS A 6 -16.53 -1.33 6.48
CA LYS A 6 -16.28 0.11 6.42
C LYS A 6 -15.65 0.51 5.08
N LEU A 7 -14.66 -0.25 4.62
CA LEU A 7 -14.00 0.01 3.34
C LEU A 7 -14.99 -0.09 2.18
N LYS A 8 -15.84 -1.13 2.18
CA LYS A 8 -16.86 -1.30 1.14
C LYS A 8 -17.86 -0.15 1.15
N SER A 9 -18.28 0.31 2.34
CA SER A 9 -19.20 1.44 2.48
C SER A 9 -18.61 2.73 1.91
N ILE A 10 -17.32 2.96 2.13
CA ILE A 10 -16.63 4.13 1.60
C ILE A 10 -16.59 4.08 0.07
N ILE A 11 -16.25 2.93 -0.50
CA ILE A 11 -16.20 2.74 -1.96
C ILE A 11 -17.58 3.01 -2.58
N VAL A 12 -18.64 2.46 -1.98
CA VAL A 12 -20.00 2.64 -2.48
C VAL A 12 -20.43 4.11 -2.40
N HIS A 13 -20.07 4.78 -1.32
CA HIS A 13 -20.48 6.19 -1.11
C HIS A 13 -19.82 7.14 -2.10
N TYR A 14 -18.51 7.05 -2.27
CA TYR A 14 -17.75 8.00 -3.11
C TYR A 14 -17.61 7.54 -4.56
N GLY A 15 -17.62 6.24 -4.81
CA GLY A 15 -17.49 5.68 -6.14
C GLY A 15 -16.08 5.31 -6.53
N TYR A 16 -15.99 4.44 -7.51
CA TYR A 16 -14.73 3.88 -8.00
C TYR A 16 -13.72 4.95 -8.46
N GLY A 17 -14.14 5.83 -9.38
CA GLY A 17 -13.26 6.83 -9.97
C GLY A 17 -12.68 7.81 -8.95
N PRO A 18 -13.53 8.46 -8.14
CA PRO A 18 -13.06 9.36 -7.09
C PRO A 18 -12.12 8.69 -6.09
N GLN A 19 -12.40 7.44 -5.69
CA GLN A 19 -11.52 6.73 -4.74
C GLN A 19 -10.19 6.35 -5.36
N LEU A 20 -10.15 6.06 -6.66
CA LEU A 20 -8.90 5.82 -7.37
C LEU A 20 -8.02 7.07 -7.36
N LEU A 21 -8.59 8.22 -7.66
CA LEU A 21 -7.87 9.49 -7.64
C LEU A 21 -7.42 9.86 -6.22
N LYS A 22 -8.26 9.60 -5.23
CA LYS A 22 -7.91 9.82 -3.84
C LYS A 22 -6.74 8.94 -3.41
N CYS A 23 -6.70 7.70 -3.89
CA CYS A 23 -5.57 6.80 -3.64
C CYS A 23 -4.27 7.39 -4.17
N VAL A 24 -4.27 7.91 -5.39
CA VAL A 24 -3.08 8.55 -5.97
C VAL A 24 -2.61 9.70 -5.09
N GLU A 25 -3.55 10.56 -4.65
CA GLU A 25 -3.25 11.69 -3.78
C GLU A 25 -2.61 11.24 -2.47
N GLU A 26 -3.22 10.26 -1.80
CA GLU A 26 -2.71 9.78 -0.52
C GLU A 26 -1.37 9.07 -0.64
N LEU A 27 -1.12 8.38 -1.74
CA LEU A 27 0.19 7.76 -2.00
C LEU A 27 1.28 8.83 -2.16
N ASN A 28 0.96 9.93 -2.84
CA ASN A 28 1.90 11.04 -3.00
C ASN A 28 2.22 11.71 -1.65
N GLU A 29 1.20 11.89 -0.81
CA GLU A 29 1.39 12.48 0.52
C GLU A 29 2.21 11.56 1.42
N CYS A 30 1.97 10.26 1.33
CA CYS A 30 2.75 9.26 2.07
C CYS A 30 4.22 9.31 1.64
N ALA A 31 4.48 9.35 0.34
CA ALA A 31 5.84 9.43 -0.19
C ALA A 31 6.57 10.67 0.35
N ALA A 32 5.90 11.82 0.34
CA ALA A 32 6.49 13.07 0.85
C ALA A 32 6.81 12.98 2.34
N ALA A 33 5.90 12.39 3.12
CA ALA A 33 6.09 12.24 4.57
C ALA A 33 7.29 11.33 4.89
N LEU A 34 7.44 10.23 4.15
CA LEU A 34 8.55 9.30 4.33
C LEU A 34 9.89 9.96 4.00
N MET A 35 9.94 10.78 2.95
CA MET A 35 11.15 11.50 2.59
C MET A 35 11.55 12.52 3.64
N LYS A 36 10.57 13.22 4.22
CA LYS A 36 10.83 14.15 5.34
C LYS A 36 11.43 13.40 6.53
N HIS A 37 10.82 12.29 6.90
CA HIS A 37 11.32 11.47 8.01
C HIS A 37 12.76 11.00 7.75
N ASN A 38 13.02 10.52 6.54
CA ASN A 38 14.34 10.03 6.16
C ASN A 38 15.41 11.11 6.20
N SER A 39 15.03 12.37 5.96
CA SER A 39 15.97 13.51 6.01
C SER A 39 16.13 14.10 7.41
N GLY A 40 15.54 13.47 8.43
CA GLY A 40 15.64 13.91 9.81
C GLY A 40 14.69 15.02 10.21
N ARG A 41 13.75 15.40 9.33
CA ARG A 41 12.76 16.42 9.63
C ARG A 41 11.53 15.83 10.32
N HIS A 42 10.82 16.66 11.07
CA HIS A 42 9.56 16.25 11.67
C HIS A 42 8.55 15.90 10.57
N SER A 43 7.85 14.78 10.77
CA SER A 43 6.92 14.26 9.76
C SER A 43 5.74 13.54 10.43
N ASN A 44 4.56 13.66 9.83
CA ASN A 44 3.35 12.94 10.25
C ASN A 44 3.25 11.59 9.51
N HIS A 45 4.38 10.90 9.34
CA HIS A 45 4.44 9.70 8.52
C HIS A 45 3.55 8.55 8.99
N HIS A 46 3.32 8.40 10.29
CA HIS A 46 2.39 7.36 10.79
C HIS A 46 0.98 7.56 10.26
N GLU A 47 0.49 8.81 10.32
CA GLU A 47 -0.83 9.14 9.82
C GLU A 47 -0.92 8.94 8.30
N GLU A 48 0.10 9.41 7.58
CA GLU A 48 0.11 9.30 6.12
C GLU A 48 0.22 7.85 5.64
N ILE A 49 0.96 7.01 6.37
CA ILE A 49 1.01 5.57 6.08
C ILE A 49 -0.37 4.95 6.28
N ALA A 50 -1.06 5.30 7.38
CA ALA A 50 -2.39 4.78 7.66
C ALA A 50 -3.37 5.17 6.54
N ASP A 51 -3.34 6.44 6.11
CA ASP A 51 -4.20 6.92 5.03
C ASP A 51 -3.93 6.17 3.73
N ALA A 52 -2.66 5.97 3.39
CA ALA A 52 -2.26 5.24 2.19
C ALA A 52 -2.73 3.78 2.23
N LEU A 53 -2.57 3.13 3.38
CA LEU A 53 -2.99 1.74 3.54
C LEU A 53 -4.50 1.58 3.40
N ILE A 54 -5.28 2.52 3.95
CA ILE A 54 -6.75 2.52 3.80
C ILE A 54 -7.12 2.59 2.31
N MET A 55 -6.45 3.45 1.56
CA MET A 55 -6.72 3.59 0.14
C MET A 55 -6.29 2.34 -0.65
N LEU A 56 -5.13 1.79 -0.34
CA LEU A 56 -4.64 0.57 -1.02
C LEU A 56 -5.54 -0.63 -0.73
N GLU A 57 -6.08 -0.74 0.48
CA GLU A 57 -7.04 -1.80 0.81
C GLU A 57 -8.34 -1.65 0.00
N GLN A 58 -8.78 -0.42 -0.26
CA GLN A 58 -9.91 -0.19 -1.15
C GLN A 58 -9.58 -0.64 -2.58
N MET A 59 -8.38 -0.30 -3.08
CA MET A 59 -7.94 -0.72 -4.42
C MET A 59 -7.87 -2.24 -4.51
N ARG A 60 -7.43 -2.91 -3.44
CA ARG A 60 -7.40 -4.36 -3.38
C ARG A 60 -8.80 -4.95 -3.58
N LEU A 61 -9.80 -4.39 -2.92
CA LEU A 61 -11.18 -4.83 -3.07
C LEU A 61 -11.73 -4.56 -4.47
N ILE A 62 -11.39 -3.40 -5.04
CA ILE A 62 -11.88 -2.99 -6.37
C ILE A 62 -11.28 -3.85 -7.48
N PHE A 63 -9.97 -4.10 -7.43
CA PHE A 63 -9.24 -4.76 -8.52
C PHE A 63 -9.13 -6.26 -8.37
N GLY A 64 -9.57 -6.82 -7.24
CA GLY A 64 -9.59 -8.26 -7.03
C GLY A 64 -8.58 -8.71 -5.98
N PRO A 65 -9.06 -9.02 -4.76
CA PRO A 65 -8.17 -9.40 -3.65
C PRO A 65 -7.31 -10.62 -3.96
N ARG A 66 -7.89 -11.64 -4.60
CA ARG A 66 -7.17 -12.88 -4.90
C ARG A 66 -6.01 -12.66 -5.85
N ASN A 67 -6.23 -11.85 -6.89
CA ASN A 67 -5.20 -11.57 -7.89
C ASN A 67 -4.04 -10.78 -7.27
N ILE A 68 -4.36 -9.78 -6.46
CA ILE A 68 -3.35 -8.95 -5.81
C ILE A 68 -2.58 -9.76 -4.78
N ASP A 69 -3.27 -10.59 -3.98
CA ASP A 69 -2.62 -11.44 -2.99
C ASP A 69 -1.67 -12.44 -3.64
N ALA A 70 -2.07 -13.04 -4.77
CA ALA A 70 -1.21 -13.96 -5.51
C ALA A 70 0.05 -13.26 -6.03
N MET A 71 -0.09 -12.02 -6.50
CA MET A 71 1.06 -11.22 -6.95
C MET A 71 2.00 -10.89 -5.79
N ILE A 72 1.44 -10.55 -4.62
CA ILE A 72 2.24 -10.28 -3.42
C ILE A 72 3.07 -11.50 -3.05
N GLU A 73 2.45 -12.69 -2.99
CA GLU A 73 3.14 -13.93 -2.67
C GLU A 73 4.29 -14.20 -3.64
N MET A 74 4.02 -14.10 -4.93
CA MET A 74 5.02 -14.33 -5.96
C MET A 74 6.20 -13.36 -5.84
N LYS A 75 5.92 -12.08 -5.58
CA LYS A 75 6.96 -11.06 -5.48
C LYS A 75 7.79 -11.22 -4.20
N LEU A 76 7.17 -11.60 -3.10
CA LEU A 76 7.87 -11.88 -1.86
C LEU A 76 8.82 -13.07 -2.03
N ASP A 77 8.34 -14.15 -2.62
CA ASP A 77 9.16 -15.34 -2.88
C ASP A 77 10.34 -15.01 -3.78
N ARG A 78 10.10 -14.22 -4.82
CA ARG A 78 11.16 -13.79 -5.73
C ARG A 78 12.22 -12.95 -5.02
N THR A 79 11.79 -12.05 -4.15
CA THR A 79 12.69 -11.20 -3.39
C THR A 79 13.55 -12.01 -2.43
N ILE A 80 12.95 -12.96 -1.72
CA ILE A 80 13.68 -13.87 -0.83
C ILE A 80 14.70 -14.68 -1.62
N GLN A 81 14.31 -15.21 -2.79
CA GLN A 81 15.22 -15.97 -3.65
C GLN A 81 16.41 -15.08 -4.08
N ARG A 82 16.16 -13.84 -4.42
CA ARG A 82 17.19 -12.87 -4.81
C ARG A 82 18.18 -12.63 -3.67
N ILE A 83 17.68 -12.48 -2.45
CA ILE A 83 18.52 -12.31 -1.26
C ILE A 83 19.38 -13.53 -1.04
N GLU A 84 18.83 -14.74 -1.16
CA GLU A 84 19.58 -15.98 -1.03
C GLU A 84 20.69 -16.08 -2.08
N ASP A 85 20.38 -15.71 -3.33
CA ASP A 85 21.37 -15.72 -4.41
C ASP A 85 22.50 -14.72 -4.13
N GLU A 86 22.17 -13.53 -3.64
CA GLU A 86 23.15 -12.51 -3.28
C GLU A 86 24.05 -12.98 -2.14
N THR A 87 23.47 -13.64 -1.14
CA THR A 87 24.20 -14.18 -0.01
C THR A 87 25.19 -15.27 -0.46
N GLN A 88 24.76 -16.15 -1.36
CA GLN A 88 25.60 -17.22 -1.88
C GLN A 88 26.78 -16.71 -2.71
N ARG A 89 26.60 -15.57 -3.40
CA ARG A 89 27.67 -14.97 -4.20
C ARG A 89 28.85 -14.48 -3.36
N HIS A 90 28.61 -14.17 -2.11
CA HIS A 90 29.64 -13.65 -1.21
C HIS A 90 30.36 -14.75 -0.43
N ASP A 91 29.89 -15.96 -0.55
CA ASP A 91 30.51 -17.13 0.04
C ASP A 91 31.57 -17.72 -0.90
#